data_eadc418f1da35d4e4ed46ab754e8a2bd
#
_entry.id   eadc418f1da35d4e4ed46ab754e8a2bd
#
_cell.length_a   1.000
_cell.length_b   1.000
_cell.length_c   1.000
_cell.angle_alpha   90.00
_cell.angle_beta   90.00
_cell.angle_gamma   90.00
#
_symmetry.space_group_name_H-M   'P 1'
#
loop_
_entity.id
_entity.type
_entity.pdbx_description
1 polymer ?
#
loop_
_entity_poly.entity_id
_entity_poly.type
_entity_poly.pdbx_seq_one_letter_code
_entity_poly.pdbx_strand_id
1 'polypeptide(L)'
;MIKLNTLAKRSALSLFAIVCTLSTSAQFLRTSYTQDVPYKMQMNPAMVPTHGYVSPILGPVSVTLQSNAFGSDQVKDMIEAKNNYFQSSDFLNNLESKNNLNMNFGIDPIAFGWYNGKGFWSFNAGIRMEAGLTMPKSVFTMMNEMNGGGFDDNKFWEVAHNWDLAGEKVNIMMYSEVGLGYARKITDKLTVGVKGKFLMGIANMQFEMNTMNVETPAVDIDNINTIVASAENLNWSNYTSYEDVKKANEILEMRKGITGTAKIALNGTMKSSMGGLKWKKDDKGIINNVEMKGFGISGYGLAVDLGATYQVQDNLLVTAAVTDLGFISWNKNNAQKIEVNASQSYDLSYGNGTTDVATLTLANYDKNKEHDLYDFAKKVSSNEIINFDMLQMEETEGEAYTTSLYSTIALGAQYSLLSNKLLVGALYTGHIAKPKTINELTLTGSYNLSSLLNLSLSYSMIQSLGKSFGIGVKVGPVYAGTDYMFLGNNTKCANALVGLSIPLSKGKKWM
;
A
#
# COMPACT_ATOMS: atom_id res chain seq x y z
N MET A 1 -6.05 27.35 5.99
CA MET A 1 -4.82 26.88 5.36
C MET A 1 -3.97 25.87 6.14
N ILE A 2 -4.11 25.77 7.44
CA ILE A 2 -3.50 24.73 8.29
C ILE A 2 -3.83 23.30 7.81
N LYS A 3 -4.84 23.13 6.92
CA LYS A 3 -5.43 21.82 6.64
C LYS A 3 -4.71 20.99 5.58
N LEU A 4 -4.02 21.58 4.61
CA LEU A 4 -3.42 20.77 3.53
C LEU A 4 -2.07 20.18 3.91
N ASN A 5 -1.20 20.99 4.51
CA ASN A 5 0.08 20.50 5.05
C ASN A 5 -0.17 19.50 6.18
N THR A 6 -1.24 19.72 6.97
CA THR A 6 -1.69 18.79 8.00
C THR A 6 -2.48 17.61 7.42
N LEU A 7 -3.24 17.79 6.34
CA LEU A 7 -3.99 16.71 5.69
C LEU A 7 -3.06 15.81 4.87
N ALA A 8 -2.17 16.35 4.06
CA ALA A 8 -1.19 15.57 3.31
C ALA A 8 -0.21 14.87 4.25
N LYS A 9 0.31 15.57 5.28
CA LYS A 9 1.13 14.95 6.33
C LYS A 9 0.33 13.96 7.18
N ARG A 10 -0.90 14.27 7.56
CA ARG A 10 -1.76 13.35 8.32
C ARG A 10 -2.29 12.23 7.46
N SER A 11 -2.60 12.44 6.19
CA SER A 11 -3.04 11.36 5.30
C SER A 11 -1.89 10.44 4.94
N ALA A 12 -0.70 10.93 4.61
CA ALA A 12 0.47 10.09 4.37
C ALA A 12 0.97 9.42 5.67
N LEU A 13 1.07 10.16 6.79
CA LEU A 13 1.40 9.57 8.10
C LEU A 13 0.28 8.70 8.65
N SER A 14 -0.99 9.05 8.45
CA SER A 14 -2.11 8.22 8.91
C SER A 14 -2.27 6.99 8.04
N LEU A 15 -2.08 7.07 6.72
CA LEU A 15 -2.00 5.89 5.87
C LEU A 15 -0.80 5.02 6.24
N PHE A 16 0.36 5.61 6.47
CA PHE A 16 1.55 4.90 6.92
C PHE A 16 1.38 4.37 8.35
N ALA A 17 0.81 5.14 9.29
CA ALA A 17 0.53 4.70 10.64
C ALA A 17 -0.60 3.66 10.69
N ILE A 18 -1.66 3.80 9.90
CA ILE A 18 -2.71 2.79 9.75
C ILE A 18 -2.12 1.52 9.14
N VAL A 19 -1.24 1.65 8.15
CA VAL A 19 -0.50 0.55 7.56
C VAL A 19 0.46 -0.09 8.59
N CYS A 20 1.11 0.70 9.44
CA CYS A 20 2.00 0.19 10.51
C CYS A 20 1.26 -0.39 11.71
N THR A 21 0.03 0.03 11.99
CA THR A 21 -0.78 -0.50 13.10
C THR A 21 -1.67 -1.68 12.72
N LEU A 22 -1.93 -1.86 11.43
CA LEU A 22 -2.60 -3.04 10.89
C LEU A 22 -1.54 -4.09 10.54
N SER A 23 -1.18 -4.91 11.49
CA SER A 23 -0.26 -6.04 11.33
C SER A 23 -0.87 -7.08 10.36
N THR A 24 -0.43 -7.35 9.30
CA THR A 24 0.41 -8.01 8.36
C THR A 24 0.16 -9.50 8.07
N SER A 25 0.32 -10.03 6.86
CA SER A 25 -0.11 -11.35 6.46
C SER A 25 0.85 -12.26 5.68
N ALA A 26 0.42 -13.48 5.54
CA ALA A 26 1.12 -14.70 5.30
C ALA A 26 1.54 -14.90 3.84
N GLN A 27 2.75 -14.59 3.50
CA GLN A 27 3.50 -15.51 2.65
C GLN A 27 4.00 -16.65 3.54
N PHE A 28 3.96 -17.91 2.99
CA PHE A 28 4.58 -19.04 3.65
C PHE A 28 6.09 -18.80 3.82
N LEU A 29 6.65 -19.31 4.89
CA LEU A 29 8.07 -19.24 5.16
C LEU A 29 8.83 -20.18 4.24
N ARG A 30 9.60 -19.65 3.27
CA ARG A 30 10.40 -20.43 2.32
C ARG A 30 11.48 -21.26 3.01
N THR A 31 12.02 -20.77 4.10
CA THR A 31 12.97 -21.50 4.97
C THR A 31 12.40 -22.82 5.48
N SER A 32 11.07 -22.94 5.59
CA SER A 32 10.40 -24.17 6.01
C SER A 32 10.24 -25.21 4.90
N TYR A 33 10.60 -24.91 3.66
CA TYR A 33 10.36 -25.79 2.53
C TYR A 33 10.92 -27.19 2.71
N THR A 34 12.09 -27.34 3.33
CA THR A 34 12.73 -28.63 3.62
C THR A 34 12.39 -29.19 5.00
N GLN A 35 11.59 -28.49 5.83
CA GLN A 35 11.23 -28.95 7.16
C GLN A 35 9.97 -29.81 7.15
N ASP A 36 9.86 -30.74 8.11
CA ASP A 36 8.62 -31.50 8.36
C ASP A 36 7.69 -30.73 9.30
N VAL A 37 7.03 -29.73 8.74
CA VAL A 37 6.04 -28.88 9.41
C VAL A 37 4.74 -28.83 8.60
N PRO A 38 3.55 -28.84 9.24
CA PRO A 38 2.28 -28.79 8.52
C PRO A 38 2.11 -27.56 7.64
N TYR A 39 2.76 -26.47 7.99
CA TYR A 39 2.62 -25.17 7.30
C TYR A 39 3.14 -25.18 5.87
N LYS A 40 4.01 -26.12 5.49
CA LYS A 40 4.43 -26.28 4.10
C LYS A 40 3.27 -26.63 3.15
N MET A 41 2.14 -27.15 3.68
CA MET A 41 0.93 -27.37 2.90
C MET A 41 0.28 -26.06 2.40
N GLN A 42 0.60 -24.91 3.00
CA GLN A 42 0.20 -23.60 2.47
C GLN A 42 0.98 -23.24 1.19
N MET A 43 2.21 -23.76 1.03
CA MET A 43 2.97 -23.60 -0.22
C MET A 43 2.52 -24.58 -1.30
N ASN A 44 2.21 -25.81 -0.86
CA ASN A 44 1.85 -26.89 -1.78
C ASN A 44 0.98 -27.92 -1.03
N PRO A 45 -0.32 -28.06 -1.38
CA PRO A 45 -1.22 -28.98 -0.68
C PRO A 45 -0.83 -30.47 -0.80
N ALA A 46 0.09 -30.83 -1.71
CA ALA A 46 0.63 -32.19 -1.80
C ALA A 46 1.82 -32.46 -0.86
N MET A 47 2.38 -31.42 -0.21
CA MET A 47 3.48 -31.55 0.74
C MET A 47 2.94 -31.84 2.16
N VAL A 48 2.36 -33.02 2.34
CA VAL A 48 1.77 -33.42 3.63
C VAL A 48 2.84 -33.68 4.68
N PRO A 49 2.56 -33.39 5.97
CA PRO A 49 3.47 -33.71 7.08
C PRO A 49 3.50 -35.22 7.34
N THR A 50 4.53 -35.72 8.02
CA THR A 50 4.68 -37.14 8.35
C THR A 50 3.67 -37.65 9.41
N HIS A 51 3.01 -36.74 10.12
CA HIS A 51 2.03 -37.03 11.17
C HIS A 51 0.75 -36.22 10.99
N GLY A 52 -0.37 -36.78 11.47
CA GLY A 52 -1.56 -35.94 11.71
C GLY A 52 -1.24 -34.89 12.77
N TYR A 53 -1.95 -33.78 12.73
CA TYR A 53 -1.70 -32.65 13.63
C TYR A 53 -2.96 -31.92 14.04
N VAL A 54 -2.88 -31.22 15.16
CA VAL A 54 -3.85 -30.20 15.56
C VAL A 54 -3.11 -28.94 16.03
N SER A 55 -3.60 -27.80 15.61
CA SER A 55 -3.12 -26.48 16.01
C SER A 55 -4.29 -25.71 16.62
N PRO A 56 -4.54 -25.86 17.92
CA PRO A 56 -5.63 -25.15 18.61
C PRO A 56 -5.16 -23.75 19.00
N ILE A 57 -5.97 -22.73 18.72
CA ILE A 57 -5.85 -21.34 19.20
C ILE A 57 -4.65 -20.57 18.60
N LEU A 58 -3.47 -21.19 18.50
CA LEU A 58 -2.24 -20.60 17.96
C LEU A 58 -1.73 -21.45 16.78
N GLY A 59 -2.54 -21.55 15.76
CA GLY A 59 -2.06 -22.00 14.44
C GLY A 59 -1.01 -21.03 13.90
N PRO A 60 -0.52 -21.24 12.67
CA PRO A 60 0.52 -20.36 12.12
C PRO A 60 0.04 -18.92 12.12
N VAL A 61 0.84 -18.07 12.76
CA VAL A 61 0.78 -16.61 12.61
C VAL A 61 1.98 -16.21 11.79
N SER A 62 1.75 -15.50 10.72
CA SER A 62 2.82 -15.06 9.82
C SER A 62 2.65 -13.62 9.39
N VAL A 63 3.77 -12.97 9.17
CA VAL A 63 3.96 -11.55 8.96
C VAL A 63 4.98 -11.36 7.86
N THR A 64 4.66 -10.59 6.82
CA THR A 64 5.62 -10.19 5.79
C THR A 64 5.46 -8.70 5.46
N LEU A 65 6.59 -7.99 5.45
CA LEU A 65 6.71 -6.61 5.02
C LEU A 65 7.79 -6.53 3.95
N GLN A 66 7.49 -5.89 2.83
CA GLN A 66 8.42 -5.73 1.71
C GLN A 66 8.30 -4.32 1.14
N SER A 67 9.43 -3.64 0.98
CA SER A 67 9.48 -2.31 0.38
C SER A 67 10.74 -2.16 -0.45
N ASN A 68 10.65 -1.44 -1.57
CA ASN A 68 11.85 -1.02 -2.30
C ASN A 68 12.43 0.30 -1.78
N ALA A 69 11.65 1.06 -1.00
CA ALA A 69 12.03 2.35 -0.44
C ALA A 69 12.54 2.28 1.00
N PHE A 70 11.87 1.48 1.83
CA PHE A 70 12.10 1.42 3.27
C PHE A 70 12.78 0.12 3.64
N GLY A 71 14.04 0.20 4.06
CA GLY A 71 14.76 -0.91 4.67
C GLY A 71 14.95 -0.70 6.17
N SER A 72 15.67 -1.61 6.81
CA SER A 72 15.97 -1.56 8.24
C SER A 72 16.68 -0.27 8.66
N ASP A 73 17.57 0.23 7.81
CA ASP A 73 18.32 1.46 8.09
C ASP A 73 17.40 2.68 8.03
N GLN A 74 16.54 2.77 7.00
CA GLN A 74 15.57 3.84 6.89
C GLN A 74 14.56 3.82 8.04
N VAL A 75 14.13 2.64 8.51
CA VAL A 75 13.25 2.52 9.67
C VAL A 75 13.96 2.99 10.94
N LYS A 76 15.24 2.65 11.12
CA LYS A 76 16.05 3.13 12.24
C LYS A 76 16.20 4.65 12.21
N ASP A 77 16.57 5.21 11.05
CA ASP A 77 16.72 6.65 10.85
C ASP A 77 15.41 7.40 11.10
N MET A 78 14.27 6.83 10.68
CA MET A 78 12.95 7.38 11.01
C MET A 78 12.69 7.45 12.52
N ILE A 79 13.06 6.41 13.27
CA ILE A 79 12.87 6.36 14.72
C ILE A 79 13.79 7.40 15.41
N GLU A 80 15.02 7.52 14.94
CA GLU A 80 16.04 8.43 15.51
C GLU A 80 15.78 9.90 15.13
N ALA A 81 15.43 10.18 13.87
CA ALA A 81 15.20 11.53 13.35
C ALA A 81 13.82 12.13 13.68
N LYS A 82 12.93 11.33 14.25
CA LYS A 82 11.55 11.73 14.59
C LYS A 82 10.80 12.35 13.40
N ASN A 83 10.44 13.66 13.51
CA ASN A 83 9.56 14.31 12.53
C ASN A 83 10.26 14.76 11.23
N ASN A 84 11.60 14.76 11.19
CA ASN A 84 12.37 15.36 10.09
C ASN A 84 12.96 14.33 9.09
N TYR A 85 12.72 13.04 9.29
CA TYR A 85 13.31 12.00 8.44
C TYR A 85 12.92 12.13 6.96
N PHE A 86 11.63 12.32 6.67
CA PHE A 86 11.12 12.44 5.31
C PHE A 86 11.61 13.67 4.55
N GLN A 87 12.32 14.57 5.24
CA GLN A 87 12.87 15.82 4.75
C GLN A 87 14.37 15.74 4.49
N SER A 88 15.00 14.62 4.82
CA SER A 88 16.42 14.45 4.62
C SER A 88 16.72 14.17 3.14
N SER A 89 17.81 14.75 2.63
CA SER A 89 18.32 14.44 1.28
C SER A 89 18.64 12.95 1.12
N ASP A 90 19.11 12.31 2.17
CA ASP A 90 19.44 10.88 2.17
C ASP A 90 18.19 10.01 1.96
N PHE A 91 17.06 10.39 2.56
CA PHE A 91 15.79 9.72 2.29
C PHE A 91 15.38 9.84 0.82
N LEU A 92 15.36 11.06 0.29
CA LEU A 92 14.97 11.31 -1.11
C LEU A 92 15.90 10.62 -2.11
N ASN A 93 17.21 10.57 -1.82
CA ASN A 93 18.21 9.92 -2.69
C ASN A 93 18.03 8.40 -2.75
N ASN A 94 17.50 7.79 -1.69
CA ASN A 94 17.22 6.35 -1.63
C ASN A 94 15.91 5.92 -2.29
N LEU A 95 15.05 6.89 -2.68
CA LEU A 95 13.79 6.59 -3.34
C LEU A 95 13.99 6.27 -4.83
N GLU A 96 13.28 5.25 -5.30
CA GLU A 96 13.08 4.98 -6.73
C GLU A 96 11.97 5.88 -7.31
N SER A 97 11.81 5.92 -8.62
CA SER A 97 10.72 6.68 -9.27
C SER A 97 9.33 6.25 -8.77
N LYS A 98 9.17 4.95 -8.48
CA LYS A 98 7.97 4.37 -7.86
C LYS A 98 8.36 3.56 -6.64
N ASN A 99 7.81 3.91 -5.51
CA ASN A 99 8.10 3.28 -4.23
C ASN A 99 6.93 2.42 -3.81
N ASN A 100 7.21 1.14 -3.57
CA ASN A 100 6.19 0.16 -3.23
C ASN A 100 6.38 -0.31 -1.79
N LEU A 101 5.27 -0.51 -1.11
CA LEU A 101 5.20 -1.18 0.19
C LEU A 101 4.14 -2.26 0.08
N ASN A 102 4.52 -3.50 0.27
CA ASN A 102 3.61 -4.64 0.35
C ASN A 102 3.65 -5.20 1.77
N MET A 103 2.50 -5.47 2.26
CA MET A 103 2.28 -6.03 3.58
C MET A 103 1.30 -7.17 3.46
N ASN A 104 1.65 -8.24 4.12
CA ASN A 104 0.79 -9.38 4.12
C ASN A 104 0.64 -9.98 5.54
N PHE A 105 -0.57 -10.45 6.07
CA PHE A 105 -0.88 -11.11 7.36
C PHE A 105 -1.74 -12.36 7.25
N GLY A 106 -1.46 -13.41 8.00
CA GLY A 106 -2.30 -14.59 8.17
C GLY A 106 -2.22 -15.16 9.57
N ILE A 107 -3.35 -15.55 10.00
CA ILE A 107 -3.50 -16.36 11.21
C ILE A 107 -4.50 -17.46 10.94
N ASP A 108 -4.17 -18.70 11.30
CA ASP A 108 -5.07 -19.83 11.33
C ASP A 108 -5.32 -20.25 12.80
N PRO A 109 -6.29 -19.63 13.49
CA PRO A 109 -6.60 -20.02 14.86
C PRO A 109 -6.93 -21.49 15.01
N ILE A 110 -7.46 -22.09 13.96
CA ILE A 110 -7.82 -23.52 13.93
C ILE A 110 -7.22 -24.14 12.68
N ALA A 111 -6.35 -25.13 12.87
CA ALA A 111 -5.84 -25.96 11.80
C ALA A 111 -5.61 -27.40 12.30
N PHE A 112 -6.00 -28.37 11.49
CA PHE A 112 -5.75 -29.78 11.78
C PHE A 112 -5.68 -30.62 10.51
N GLY A 113 -5.05 -31.77 10.63
CA GLY A 113 -4.96 -32.70 9.53
C GLY A 113 -4.75 -34.14 10.00
N TRP A 114 -5.26 -35.09 9.22
CA TRP A 114 -5.23 -36.50 9.58
C TRP A 114 -5.10 -37.40 8.35
N TYR A 115 -4.51 -38.56 8.56
CA TYR A 115 -4.42 -39.59 7.55
C TYR A 115 -5.69 -40.45 7.51
N ASN A 116 -6.17 -40.74 6.30
CA ASN A 116 -7.20 -41.72 6.03
C ASN A 116 -6.77 -42.61 4.83
N GLY A 117 -6.30 -43.81 5.15
CA GLY A 117 -5.76 -44.74 4.14
C GLY A 117 -4.53 -44.14 3.42
N LYS A 118 -4.62 -44.04 2.08
CA LYS A 118 -3.61 -43.40 1.21
C LYS A 118 -3.84 -41.90 1.04
N GLY A 119 -4.74 -41.29 1.79
CA GLY A 119 -5.09 -39.88 1.70
C GLY A 119 -4.74 -39.12 2.99
N PHE A 120 -4.53 -37.83 2.85
CA PHE A 120 -4.37 -36.90 3.96
C PHE A 120 -5.39 -35.78 3.81
N TRP A 121 -6.20 -35.59 4.84
CA TRP A 121 -7.16 -34.49 4.93
C TRP A 121 -6.56 -33.37 5.77
N SER A 122 -6.85 -32.13 5.39
CA SER A 122 -6.46 -30.96 6.18
C SER A 122 -7.61 -29.96 6.23
N PHE A 123 -7.72 -29.27 7.33
CA PHE A 123 -8.70 -28.21 7.57
C PHE A 123 -7.98 -27.02 8.19
N ASN A 124 -8.39 -25.81 7.78
CA ASN A 124 -8.02 -24.58 8.48
C ASN A 124 -9.17 -23.58 8.44
N ALA A 125 -9.22 -22.75 9.47
CA ALA A 125 -10.04 -21.55 9.49
C ALA A 125 -9.15 -20.39 9.97
N GLY A 126 -9.15 -19.31 9.21
CA GLY A 126 -8.22 -18.20 9.47
C GLY A 126 -8.65 -16.89 8.87
N ILE A 127 -7.81 -15.89 9.08
CA ILE A 127 -7.94 -14.54 8.55
C ILE A 127 -6.71 -14.24 7.70
N ARG A 128 -6.94 -13.61 6.57
CA ARG A 128 -5.93 -13.13 5.64
C ARG A 128 -6.12 -11.64 5.39
N MET A 129 -5.02 -10.93 5.28
CA MET A 129 -4.99 -9.54 4.87
C MET A 129 -3.82 -9.29 3.94
N GLU A 130 -4.06 -8.61 2.87
CA GLU A 130 -3.06 -8.19 1.90
C GLU A 130 -3.21 -6.70 1.65
N ALA A 131 -2.11 -5.97 1.74
CA ALA A 131 -2.08 -4.53 1.49
C ALA A 131 -0.88 -4.18 0.61
N GLY A 132 -1.13 -3.36 -0.40
CA GLY A 132 -0.11 -2.82 -1.28
C GLY A 132 -0.28 -1.33 -1.44
N LEU A 133 0.82 -0.59 -1.31
CA LEU A 133 0.91 0.84 -1.52
C LEU A 133 1.97 1.12 -2.58
N THR A 134 1.65 1.96 -3.55
CA THR A 134 2.62 2.57 -4.46
C THR A 134 2.58 4.06 -4.29
N MET A 135 3.74 4.69 -4.18
CA MET A 135 3.87 6.14 -4.08
C MET A 135 5.02 6.65 -4.98
N PRO A 136 4.76 7.58 -5.89
CA PRO A 136 5.79 8.19 -6.72
C PRO A 136 6.79 8.99 -5.88
N LYS A 137 8.05 9.04 -6.32
CA LYS A 137 9.09 9.87 -5.67
C LYS A 137 8.71 11.34 -5.65
N SER A 138 8.03 11.82 -6.68
CA SER A 138 7.59 13.21 -6.81
C SER A 138 6.71 13.69 -5.65
N VAL A 139 5.89 12.80 -5.06
CA VAL A 139 5.10 13.12 -3.86
C VAL A 139 6.00 13.49 -2.68
N PHE A 140 7.05 12.73 -2.45
CA PHE A 140 8.01 13.01 -1.38
C PHE A 140 8.87 14.24 -1.68
N THR A 141 9.22 14.46 -2.96
CA THR A 141 9.93 15.66 -3.39
C THR A 141 9.09 16.90 -3.14
N MET A 142 7.84 16.90 -3.57
CA MET A 142 6.89 17.98 -3.27
C MET A 142 6.76 18.23 -1.76
N MET A 143 6.59 17.16 -0.96
CA MET A 143 6.49 17.29 0.50
C MET A 143 7.75 17.92 1.11
N ASN A 144 8.93 17.64 0.57
CA ASN A 144 10.18 18.21 1.02
C ASN A 144 10.32 19.68 0.60
N GLU A 145 9.98 20.03 -0.63
CA GLU A 145 9.98 21.40 -1.12
C GLU A 145 8.99 22.28 -0.34
N MET A 146 7.83 21.72 0.04
CA MET A 146 6.82 22.41 0.86
C MET A 146 7.15 22.51 2.36
N ASN A 147 8.28 21.97 2.79
CA ASN A 147 8.56 21.80 4.22
C ASN A 147 8.99 23.07 4.94
N GLY A 148 9.44 24.09 4.25
CA GLY A 148 9.84 25.40 4.81
C GLY A 148 8.67 26.28 5.26
N GLY A 149 7.43 25.89 5.02
CA GLY A 149 6.20 26.68 5.25
C GLY A 149 5.17 26.35 4.15
N GLY A 150 5.58 25.64 3.11
CA GLY A 150 4.76 25.29 1.98
C GLY A 150 4.27 26.54 1.23
N PHE A 151 2.99 26.58 0.88
CA PHE A 151 2.38 27.74 0.23
C PHE A 151 2.35 29.00 1.12
N ASP A 152 2.69 28.88 2.40
CA ASP A 152 2.77 30.00 3.34
C ASP A 152 4.15 30.64 3.37
N ASP A 153 5.17 29.99 2.77
CA ASP A 153 6.53 30.54 2.69
C ASP A 153 6.68 31.38 1.41
N ASN A 154 7.03 32.63 1.54
CA ASN A 154 7.29 33.50 0.40
C ASN A 154 8.31 32.90 -0.57
N LYS A 155 9.34 32.23 -0.03
CA LYS A 155 10.39 31.57 -0.85
C LYS A 155 9.86 30.46 -1.73
N PHE A 156 8.76 29.83 -1.36
CA PHE A 156 8.11 28.81 -2.21
C PHE A 156 7.70 29.40 -3.56
N TRP A 157 7.21 30.61 -3.56
CA TRP A 157 6.71 31.28 -4.77
C TRP A 157 7.79 31.94 -5.62
N GLU A 158 9.03 32.06 -5.13
CA GLU A 158 10.16 32.60 -5.90
C GLU A 158 10.54 31.70 -7.09
N VAL A 159 10.12 30.43 -7.08
CA VAL A 159 10.44 29.40 -8.06
C VAL A 159 9.17 28.78 -8.64
N ALA A 160 9.12 28.59 -9.94
CA ALA A 160 8.05 27.83 -10.56
C ALA A 160 8.17 26.34 -10.22
N HIS A 161 7.05 25.74 -9.86
CA HIS A 161 6.97 24.31 -9.59
C HIS A 161 6.08 23.60 -10.60
N ASN A 162 6.47 22.38 -10.95
CA ASN A 162 5.68 21.50 -11.80
C ASN A 162 5.85 20.06 -11.28
N TRP A 163 4.84 19.55 -10.60
CA TRP A 163 4.85 18.20 -10.05
C TRP A 163 3.85 17.32 -10.77
N ASP A 164 4.37 16.24 -11.34
CA ASP A 164 3.57 15.08 -11.73
C ASP A 164 3.59 14.09 -10.56
N LEU A 165 2.46 14.01 -9.87
CA LEU A 165 2.26 13.19 -8.68
C LEU A 165 1.44 11.94 -9.01
N ALA A 166 1.14 11.68 -10.28
CA ALA A 166 0.32 10.56 -10.70
C ALA A 166 0.96 9.20 -10.40
N GLY A 167 0.11 8.21 -10.16
CA GLY A 167 0.51 6.82 -10.00
C GLY A 167 0.50 6.30 -8.57
N GLU A 168 -0.08 7.05 -7.61
CA GLU A 168 -0.40 6.49 -6.30
C GLU A 168 -1.42 5.37 -6.45
N LYS A 169 -1.15 4.27 -5.77
CA LYS A 169 -2.05 3.11 -5.72
C LYS A 169 -2.11 2.57 -4.31
N VAL A 170 -3.32 2.29 -3.86
CA VAL A 170 -3.57 1.55 -2.62
C VAL A 170 -4.45 0.37 -2.95
N ASN A 171 -4.03 -0.82 -2.52
CA ASN A 171 -4.83 -2.03 -2.61
C ASN A 171 -4.84 -2.69 -1.23
N ILE A 172 -6.00 -2.86 -0.66
CA ILE A 172 -6.19 -3.56 0.61
C ILE A 172 -7.27 -4.62 0.40
N MET A 173 -6.99 -5.83 0.86
CA MET A 173 -7.94 -6.92 0.86
C MET A 173 -7.82 -7.70 2.17
N MET A 174 -8.93 -7.85 2.87
CA MET A 174 -9.03 -8.60 4.11
C MET A 174 -10.21 -9.57 4.04
N TYR A 175 -9.97 -10.83 4.36
CA TYR A 175 -10.99 -11.86 4.33
C TYR A 175 -10.73 -12.95 5.37
N SER A 176 -11.79 -13.62 5.78
CA SER A 176 -11.71 -14.87 6.50
C SER A 176 -11.78 -16.03 5.52
N GLU A 177 -11.03 -17.08 5.81
CA GLU A 177 -10.89 -18.28 4.98
C GLU A 177 -11.30 -19.51 5.80
N VAL A 178 -12.09 -20.38 5.17
CA VAL A 178 -12.31 -21.76 5.64
C VAL A 178 -11.83 -22.68 4.51
N GLY A 179 -10.78 -23.44 4.77
CA GLY A 179 -10.13 -24.31 3.80
C GLY A 179 -10.26 -25.79 4.15
N LEU A 180 -10.59 -26.62 3.14
CA LEU A 180 -10.58 -28.07 3.22
C LEU A 180 -9.66 -28.63 2.14
N GLY A 181 -8.61 -29.33 2.56
CA GLY A 181 -7.61 -29.90 1.67
C GLY A 181 -7.65 -31.43 1.68
N TYR A 182 -7.33 -32.00 0.54
CA TYR A 182 -7.12 -33.43 0.36
C TYR A 182 -5.90 -33.69 -0.49
N ALA A 183 -4.97 -34.50 0.01
CA ALA A 183 -3.81 -34.97 -0.74
C ALA A 183 -3.81 -36.49 -0.79
N ARG A 184 -3.40 -37.06 -1.92
CA ARG A 184 -3.39 -38.49 -2.12
C ARG A 184 -2.16 -38.95 -2.92
N LYS A 185 -1.58 -40.04 -2.47
CA LYS A 185 -0.54 -40.78 -3.21
C LYS A 185 -1.24 -41.54 -4.32
N ILE A 186 -1.07 -41.09 -5.57
CA ILE A 186 -1.70 -41.69 -6.79
C ILE A 186 -0.87 -42.88 -7.24
N THR A 187 0.44 -42.74 -7.30
CA THR A 187 1.41 -43.83 -7.55
C THR A 187 2.44 -43.80 -6.43
N ASP A 188 3.36 -44.78 -6.44
CA ASP A 188 4.45 -44.77 -5.43
C ASP A 188 5.37 -43.57 -5.54
N LYS A 189 5.38 -42.86 -6.66
CA LYS A 189 6.21 -41.69 -6.91
C LYS A 189 5.43 -40.38 -6.92
N LEU A 190 4.12 -40.39 -7.19
CA LEU A 190 3.30 -39.18 -7.39
C LEU A 190 2.29 -38.99 -6.28
N THR A 191 2.36 -37.85 -5.61
CA THR A 191 1.32 -37.36 -4.72
C THR A 191 0.70 -36.08 -5.33
N VAL A 192 -0.61 -36.00 -5.35
CA VAL A 192 -1.35 -34.79 -5.74
C VAL A 192 -2.16 -34.28 -4.55
N GLY A 193 -2.34 -32.97 -4.50
CA GLY A 193 -3.11 -32.30 -3.46
C GLY A 193 -3.98 -31.20 -4.05
N VAL A 194 -5.17 -31.07 -3.49
CA VAL A 194 -6.11 -29.99 -3.79
C VAL A 194 -6.65 -29.43 -2.48
N LYS A 195 -6.86 -28.11 -2.42
CA LYS A 195 -7.51 -27.47 -1.28
C LYS A 195 -8.54 -26.50 -1.81
N GLY A 196 -9.81 -26.72 -1.46
CA GLY A 196 -10.89 -25.78 -1.70
C GLY A 196 -10.99 -24.79 -0.53
N LYS A 197 -11.25 -23.54 -0.84
CA LYS A 197 -11.35 -22.45 0.14
C LYS A 197 -12.68 -21.72 -0.05
N PHE A 198 -13.42 -21.55 1.02
CA PHE A 198 -14.54 -20.63 1.09
C PHE A 198 -14.07 -19.33 1.75
N LEU A 199 -14.37 -18.19 1.13
CA LEU A 199 -13.86 -16.89 1.52
C LEU A 199 -15.02 -15.99 1.93
N MET A 200 -14.83 -15.27 3.03
CA MET A 200 -15.75 -14.26 3.53
C MET A 200 -15.00 -12.93 3.55
N GLY A 201 -15.27 -12.09 2.55
CA GLY A 201 -14.65 -10.77 2.42
C GLY A 201 -15.06 -9.84 3.54
N ILE A 202 -14.10 -9.26 4.23
CA ILE A 202 -14.31 -8.33 5.35
C ILE A 202 -14.13 -6.90 4.85
N ALA A 203 -13.02 -6.64 4.16
CA ALA A 203 -12.69 -5.32 3.65
C ALA A 203 -11.93 -5.41 2.32
N ASN A 204 -12.29 -4.52 1.41
CA ASN A 204 -11.52 -4.24 0.20
C ASN A 204 -11.46 -2.74 -0.04
N MET A 205 -10.30 -2.27 -0.45
CA MET A 205 -10.09 -0.90 -0.89
C MET A 205 -9.12 -0.90 -2.05
N GLN A 206 -9.49 -0.25 -3.14
CA GLN A 206 -8.65 -0.03 -4.30
C GLN A 206 -8.69 1.46 -4.62
N PHE A 207 -7.55 2.10 -4.55
CA PHE A 207 -7.39 3.50 -4.92
C PHE A 207 -6.33 3.60 -6.01
N GLU A 208 -6.58 4.42 -7.02
CA GLU A 208 -5.62 4.72 -8.07
C GLU A 208 -5.77 6.17 -8.50
N MET A 209 -4.67 6.90 -8.46
CA MET A 209 -4.55 8.25 -9.00
C MET A 209 -3.93 8.20 -10.40
N ASN A 210 -4.74 8.46 -11.41
CA ASN A 210 -4.32 8.41 -12.81
C ASN A 210 -3.63 9.70 -13.25
N THR A 211 -4.11 10.84 -12.73
CA THR A 211 -3.54 12.15 -12.97
C THR A 211 -3.53 12.93 -11.67
N MET A 212 -2.42 13.51 -11.33
CA MET A 212 -2.28 14.48 -10.26
C MET A 212 -1.13 15.42 -10.62
N ASN A 213 -1.46 16.50 -11.32
CA ASN A 213 -0.49 17.50 -11.76
C ASN A 213 -0.75 18.81 -11.02
N VAL A 214 0.29 19.39 -10.48
CA VAL A 214 0.27 20.69 -9.83
C VAL A 214 1.34 21.57 -10.46
N GLU A 215 0.94 22.68 -11.06
CA GLU A 215 1.82 23.67 -11.64
C GLU A 215 1.64 25.00 -10.90
N THR A 216 2.71 25.61 -10.45
CA THR A 216 2.72 26.96 -9.88
C THR A 216 3.73 27.82 -10.61
N PRO A 217 3.39 29.06 -10.98
CA PRO A 217 4.37 29.98 -11.55
C PRO A 217 5.33 30.51 -10.47
N ALA A 218 6.46 31.03 -10.87
CA ALA A 218 7.27 31.91 -10.03
C ALA A 218 6.61 33.28 -9.94
N VAL A 219 6.39 33.77 -8.75
CA VAL A 219 5.77 35.08 -8.51
C VAL A 219 6.47 35.81 -7.35
N ASP A 220 6.56 37.12 -7.45
CA ASP A 220 7.02 37.97 -6.34
C ASP A 220 5.87 38.11 -5.32
N ILE A 221 5.96 37.29 -4.26
CA ILE A 221 4.91 37.25 -3.24
C ILE A 221 4.89 38.53 -2.39
N ASP A 222 6.00 39.22 -2.22
CA ASP A 222 6.05 40.48 -1.49
C ASP A 222 5.35 41.60 -2.26
N ASN A 223 5.48 41.60 -3.58
CA ASN A 223 4.70 42.44 -4.45
C ASN A 223 3.20 42.12 -4.36
N ILE A 224 2.84 40.83 -4.39
CA ILE A 224 1.44 40.40 -4.19
C ILE A 224 0.89 40.86 -2.84
N ASN A 225 1.61 40.66 -1.76
CA ASN A 225 1.20 41.09 -0.41
C ASN A 225 1.02 42.61 -0.34
N THR A 226 1.88 43.35 -1.01
CA THR A 226 1.77 44.82 -1.11
C THR A 226 0.50 45.21 -1.87
N ILE A 227 0.21 44.54 -2.97
CA ILE A 227 -1.04 44.76 -3.73
C ILE A 227 -2.27 44.49 -2.88
N VAL A 228 -2.28 43.36 -2.15
CA VAL A 228 -3.37 42.96 -1.26
C VAL A 228 -3.60 44.03 -0.17
N ALA A 229 -2.54 44.38 0.56
CA ALA A 229 -2.62 45.38 1.63
C ALA A 229 -3.05 46.76 1.10
N SER A 230 -2.60 47.12 -0.08
CA SER A 230 -3.03 48.38 -0.74
C SER A 230 -4.49 48.33 -1.20
N ALA A 231 -4.93 47.19 -1.74
CA ALA A 231 -6.28 46.98 -2.17
C ALA A 231 -7.30 46.95 -1.04
N GLU A 232 -6.95 46.32 0.10
CA GLU A 232 -7.82 46.27 1.28
C GLU A 232 -8.08 47.65 1.89
N ASN A 233 -7.16 48.57 1.70
CA ASN A 233 -7.29 49.97 2.19
C ASN A 233 -8.03 50.89 1.24
N LEU A 234 -8.48 50.43 0.06
CA LEU A 234 -9.28 51.21 -0.88
C LEU A 234 -10.76 51.09 -0.58
N ASN A 235 -11.47 52.22 -0.69
CA ASN A 235 -12.92 52.22 -0.64
C ASN A 235 -13.51 51.88 -2.02
N TRP A 236 -13.69 50.59 -2.27
CA TRP A 236 -14.18 50.05 -3.54
C TRP A 236 -15.66 50.46 -3.88
N SER A 237 -16.39 50.97 -2.89
CA SER A 237 -17.81 51.35 -3.09
C SER A 237 -17.98 52.75 -3.58
N ASN A 238 -17.03 53.62 -3.45
CA ASN A 238 -17.23 55.04 -3.66
C ASN A 238 -15.94 55.80 -3.98
N TYR A 239 -15.48 55.75 -5.24
CA TYR A 239 -14.36 56.61 -5.68
C TYR A 239 -14.86 58.06 -5.79
N THR A 240 -14.64 58.79 -4.75
CA THR A 240 -15.07 60.20 -4.68
C THR A 240 -13.92 61.20 -4.82
N SER A 241 -12.69 60.71 -4.81
CA SER A 241 -11.51 61.56 -4.86
C SER A 241 -10.46 61.12 -5.93
N TYR A 242 -9.73 62.11 -6.43
CA TYR A 242 -8.60 61.87 -7.33
C TYR A 242 -7.52 60.99 -6.68
N GLU A 243 -7.35 61.08 -5.38
CA GLU A 243 -6.37 60.27 -4.63
C GLU A 243 -6.72 58.77 -4.64
N ASP A 244 -8.00 58.42 -4.59
CA ASP A 244 -8.42 57.03 -4.66
C ASP A 244 -8.14 56.40 -6.03
N VAL A 245 -8.41 57.19 -7.11
CA VAL A 245 -8.08 56.80 -8.49
C VAL A 245 -6.58 56.64 -8.68
N LYS A 246 -5.78 57.53 -8.09
CA LYS A 246 -4.34 57.45 -8.13
C LYS A 246 -3.83 56.17 -7.47
N LYS A 247 -4.28 55.84 -6.26
CA LYS A 247 -3.95 54.62 -5.53
C LYS A 247 -4.37 53.38 -6.32
N ALA A 248 -5.56 53.35 -6.90
CA ALA A 248 -6.00 52.25 -7.73
C ALA A 248 -5.09 52.04 -8.97
N ASN A 249 -4.64 53.10 -9.60
CA ASN A 249 -3.66 53.00 -10.70
C ASN A 249 -2.31 52.50 -10.25
N GLU A 250 -1.81 52.86 -9.07
CA GLU A 250 -0.58 52.37 -8.48
C GLU A 250 -0.68 50.84 -8.27
N ILE A 251 -1.81 50.35 -7.76
CA ILE A 251 -2.07 48.89 -7.61
C ILE A 251 -2.13 48.20 -8.97
N LEU A 252 -2.75 48.80 -9.98
CA LEU A 252 -2.79 48.26 -11.33
C LEU A 252 -1.39 48.14 -11.95
N GLU A 253 -0.52 49.12 -11.75
CA GLU A 253 0.88 49.07 -12.25
C GLU A 253 1.65 47.95 -11.58
N MET A 254 1.56 47.80 -10.25
CA MET A 254 2.16 46.65 -9.54
C MET A 254 1.62 45.31 -10.05
N ARG A 255 0.34 45.23 -10.34
CA ARG A 255 -0.35 44.04 -10.84
C ARG A 255 0.09 43.60 -12.23
N LYS A 256 0.52 44.52 -13.09
CA LYS A 256 1.04 44.25 -14.46
C LYS A 256 2.30 43.38 -14.43
N GLY A 257 3.08 43.48 -13.36
CA GLY A 257 4.32 42.68 -13.20
C GLY A 257 4.06 41.23 -12.81
N ILE A 258 2.84 40.88 -12.40
CA ILE A 258 2.50 39.53 -11.99
C ILE A 258 1.94 38.78 -13.20
N THR A 259 2.64 37.73 -13.61
CA THR A 259 2.27 36.87 -14.74
C THR A 259 2.42 35.42 -14.36
N GLY A 260 1.67 34.56 -15.03
CA GLY A 260 1.75 33.12 -14.88
C GLY A 260 0.40 32.48 -14.54
N THR A 261 0.36 31.18 -14.62
CA THR A 261 -0.87 30.40 -14.40
C THR A 261 -0.58 29.28 -13.39
N ALA A 262 -1.35 29.24 -12.32
CA ALA A 262 -1.39 28.10 -11.43
C ALA A 262 -2.41 27.08 -11.95
N LYS A 263 -2.05 25.80 -12.02
CA LYS A 263 -2.92 24.73 -12.50
C LYS A 263 -2.89 23.55 -11.53
N ILE A 264 -4.05 22.94 -11.37
CA ILE A 264 -4.19 21.65 -10.72
C ILE A 264 -5.08 20.76 -11.57
N ALA A 265 -4.66 19.55 -11.82
CA ALA A 265 -5.45 18.55 -12.51
C ALA A 265 -5.38 17.23 -11.74
N LEU A 266 -6.53 16.66 -11.45
CA LEU A 266 -6.69 15.46 -10.66
C LEU A 266 -7.66 14.52 -11.34
N ASN A 267 -7.28 13.26 -11.48
CA ASN A 267 -8.17 12.20 -11.89
C ASN A 267 -7.80 10.93 -11.13
N GLY A 268 -8.70 10.45 -10.33
CA GLY A 268 -8.50 9.26 -9.52
C GLY A 268 -9.79 8.54 -9.22
N THR A 269 -9.67 7.27 -8.89
CA THR A 269 -10.81 6.43 -8.52
C THR A 269 -10.50 5.66 -7.25
N MET A 270 -11.49 5.57 -6.37
CA MET A 270 -11.46 4.68 -5.21
C MET A 270 -12.68 3.78 -5.25
N LYS A 271 -12.43 2.48 -5.13
CA LYS A 271 -13.47 1.47 -4.89
C LYS A 271 -13.23 0.87 -3.53
N SER A 272 -14.25 0.79 -2.72
CA SER A 272 -14.16 0.14 -1.42
C SER A 272 -15.39 -0.70 -1.14
N SER A 273 -15.21 -1.75 -0.35
CA SER A 273 -16.29 -2.54 0.20
C SER A 273 -15.90 -2.96 1.60
N MET A 274 -16.53 -2.36 2.60
CA MET A 274 -16.26 -2.64 4.01
C MET A 274 -17.56 -2.61 4.79
N GLY A 275 -17.94 -3.71 5.42
CA GLY A 275 -19.09 -3.76 6.32
C GLY A 275 -18.83 -2.93 7.56
N GLY A 276 -19.73 -1.97 7.82
CA GLY A 276 -19.63 -1.08 8.98
C GLY A 276 -18.83 0.20 8.79
N LEU A 277 -18.19 0.41 7.64
CA LEU A 277 -17.55 1.66 7.30
C LEU A 277 -18.58 2.64 6.72
N LYS A 278 -18.61 3.86 7.22
CA LYS A 278 -19.42 4.96 6.68
C LYS A 278 -18.56 6.21 6.50
N TRP A 279 -18.60 6.75 5.30
CA TRP A 279 -18.03 8.05 5.01
C TRP A 279 -18.97 9.14 5.52
N LYS A 280 -18.45 10.05 6.33
CA LYS A 280 -19.20 11.23 6.77
C LYS A 280 -18.87 12.39 5.85
N LYS A 281 -19.94 13.07 5.41
CA LYS A 281 -19.85 14.27 4.58
C LYS A 281 -20.13 15.49 5.43
N ASP A 282 -19.49 16.59 5.09
CA ASP A 282 -19.84 17.90 5.62
C ASP A 282 -21.10 18.47 4.92
N ASP A 283 -21.50 19.67 5.33
CA ASP A 283 -22.69 20.35 4.78
C ASP A 283 -22.58 20.66 3.28
N LYS A 284 -21.37 20.57 2.70
CA LYS A 284 -21.09 20.75 1.27
C LYS A 284 -21.04 19.42 0.50
N GLY A 285 -21.29 18.29 1.18
CA GLY A 285 -21.22 16.96 0.58
C GLY A 285 -19.81 16.38 0.46
N ILE A 286 -18.79 17.06 0.99
CA ILE A 286 -17.38 16.63 0.94
C ILE A 286 -17.11 15.62 2.07
N ILE A 287 -16.46 14.52 1.73
CA ILE A 287 -16.06 13.52 2.72
C ILE A 287 -14.99 14.12 3.64
N ASN A 288 -15.33 14.29 4.92
CA ASN A 288 -14.45 14.88 5.92
C ASN A 288 -14.07 13.93 7.07
N ASN A 289 -14.76 12.81 7.20
CA ASN A 289 -14.48 11.83 8.26
C ASN A 289 -14.91 10.42 7.85
N VAL A 290 -14.39 9.42 8.59
CA VAL A 290 -14.72 8.00 8.43
C VAL A 290 -15.19 7.46 9.78
N GLU A 291 -16.37 6.86 9.80
CA GLU A 291 -16.93 6.19 10.98
C GLU A 291 -16.92 4.69 10.76
N MET A 292 -16.33 3.94 11.69
CA MET A 292 -16.35 2.48 11.69
C MET A 292 -17.30 1.97 12.78
N LYS A 293 -18.41 1.35 12.37
CA LYS A 293 -19.43 0.78 13.27
C LYS A 293 -19.27 -0.72 13.56
N GLY A 294 -18.10 -1.26 13.26
CA GLY A 294 -17.77 -2.67 13.45
C GLY A 294 -17.26 -3.33 12.18
N PHE A 295 -17.02 -4.64 12.26
CA PHE A 295 -16.62 -5.44 11.10
C PHE A 295 -17.78 -6.33 10.67
N GLY A 296 -18.11 -6.30 9.39
CA GLY A 296 -19.13 -7.14 8.78
C GLY A 296 -18.62 -7.86 7.54
N ILE A 297 -19.28 -8.91 7.14
CA ILE A 297 -18.99 -9.59 5.88
C ILE A 297 -19.51 -8.72 4.74
N SER A 298 -18.63 -8.36 3.84
CA SER A 298 -18.89 -7.48 2.69
C SER A 298 -18.85 -8.20 1.36
N GLY A 299 -18.51 -9.49 1.36
CA GLY A 299 -18.47 -10.28 0.13
C GLY A 299 -18.21 -11.75 0.42
N TYR A 300 -18.35 -12.56 -0.63
CA TYR A 300 -18.07 -13.99 -0.57
C TYR A 300 -17.25 -14.40 -1.77
N GLY A 301 -16.45 -15.45 -1.60
CA GLY A 301 -15.58 -15.92 -2.65
C GLY A 301 -15.22 -17.39 -2.53
N LEU A 302 -14.56 -17.88 -3.56
CA LEU A 302 -14.02 -19.22 -3.63
C LEU A 302 -12.59 -19.17 -4.14
N ALA A 303 -11.76 -20.07 -3.64
CA ALA A 303 -10.41 -20.26 -4.18
C ALA A 303 -10.04 -21.74 -4.15
N VAL A 304 -9.01 -22.08 -4.92
CA VAL A 304 -8.46 -23.42 -4.99
C VAL A 304 -6.93 -23.35 -4.96
N ASP A 305 -6.33 -24.27 -4.21
CA ASP A 305 -4.90 -24.56 -4.28
C ASP A 305 -4.73 -25.92 -4.94
N LEU A 306 -3.75 -26.01 -5.85
CA LEU A 306 -3.38 -27.22 -6.56
C LEU A 306 -1.90 -27.50 -6.33
N GLY A 307 -1.56 -28.76 -6.10
CA GLY A 307 -0.18 -29.12 -5.90
C GLY A 307 0.13 -30.57 -6.28
N ALA A 308 1.40 -30.78 -6.58
CA ALA A 308 1.93 -32.11 -6.86
C ALA A 308 3.34 -32.24 -6.30
N THR A 309 3.69 -33.45 -5.90
CA THR A 309 5.06 -33.84 -5.59
C THR A 309 5.39 -35.12 -6.34
N TYR A 310 6.59 -35.20 -6.92
CA TYR A 310 7.06 -36.36 -7.66
C TYR A 310 8.43 -36.82 -7.20
N GLN A 311 8.50 -38.08 -6.74
CA GLN A 311 9.74 -38.72 -6.30
C GLN A 311 10.50 -39.21 -7.53
N VAL A 312 11.48 -38.45 -7.98
CA VAL A 312 12.30 -38.78 -9.16
C VAL A 312 13.22 -39.97 -8.86
N GLN A 313 13.89 -39.91 -7.73
CA GLN A 313 14.75 -40.92 -7.15
C GLN A 313 14.45 -41.04 -5.64
N ASP A 314 14.91 -42.08 -4.99
CA ASP A 314 14.64 -42.29 -3.54
C ASP A 314 15.02 -41.09 -2.65
N ASN A 315 15.97 -40.29 -3.11
CA ASN A 315 16.48 -39.11 -2.41
C ASN A 315 16.17 -37.77 -3.11
N LEU A 316 15.49 -37.76 -4.28
CA LEU A 316 15.18 -36.55 -5.04
C LEU A 316 13.67 -36.41 -5.23
N LEU A 317 13.10 -35.38 -4.62
CA LEU A 317 11.71 -34.97 -4.73
C LEU A 317 11.60 -33.66 -5.52
N VAL A 318 10.74 -33.60 -6.51
CA VAL A 318 10.34 -32.33 -7.18
C VAL A 318 8.92 -31.96 -6.81
N THR A 319 8.64 -30.67 -6.75
CA THR A 319 7.35 -30.13 -6.30
C THR A 319 6.88 -29.00 -7.22
N ALA A 320 5.58 -28.95 -7.46
CA ALA A 320 4.93 -27.85 -8.18
C ALA A 320 3.58 -27.53 -7.54
N ALA A 321 3.27 -26.26 -7.41
CA ALA A 321 1.98 -25.82 -6.89
C ALA A 321 1.57 -24.46 -7.46
N VAL A 322 0.26 -24.23 -7.45
CA VAL A 322 -0.37 -22.94 -7.61
C VAL A 322 -1.37 -22.80 -6.48
N THR A 323 -1.27 -21.71 -5.70
CA THR A 323 -2.15 -21.45 -4.57
C THR A 323 -2.93 -20.15 -4.76
N ASP A 324 -4.05 -20.03 -4.07
CA ASP A 324 -4.92 -18.86 -4.07
C ASP A 324 -5.48 -18.49 -5.46
N LEU A 325 -5.77 -19.51 -6.30
CA LEU A 325 -6.52 -19.31 -7.52
C LEU A 325 -7.99 -19.07 -7.19
N GLY A 326 -8.40 -17.82 -7.10
CA GLY A 326 -9.74 -17.51 -6.66
C GLY A 326 -10.11 -16.03 -6.75
N PHE A 327 -11.29 -15.74 -6.23
CA PHE A 327 -11.87 -14.41 -6.26
C PHE A 327 -12.80 -14.18 -5.07
N ILE A 328 -13.05 -12.89 -4.76
CA ILE A 328 -14.09 -12.45 -3.85
C ILE A 328 -15.02 -11.50 -4.61
N SER A 329 -16.33 -11.78 -4.56
CA SER A 329 -17.39 -10.90 -5.06
C SER A 329 -17.90 -10.05 -3.89
N TRP A 330 -17.78 -8.75 -4.03
CA TRP A 330 -18.13 -7.75 -3.01
C TRP A 330 -19.57 -7.31 -3.21
N ASN A 331 -20.33 -7.24 -2.12
CA ASN A 331 -21.75 -6.96 -2.14
C ASN A 331 -22.01 -5.48 -2.46
N LYS A 332 -23.00 -5.18 -3.28
CA LYS A 332 -23.44 -3.82 -3.62
C LYS A 332 -23.72 -2.97 -2.37
N ASN A 333 -24.34 -3.52 -1.34
CA ASN A 333 -24.78 -2.79 -0.15
C ASN A 333 -23.63 -2.17 0.68
N ASN A 334 -22.41 -2.75 0.56
CA ASN A 334 -21.21 -2.29 1.25
C ASN A 334 -20.19 -1.71 0.27
N ALA A 335 -20.47 -1.77 -1.02
CA ALA A 335 -19.59 -1.24 -2.05
C ALA A 335 -19.82 0.26 -2.21
N GLN A 336 -18.73 0.98 -2.36
CA GLN A 336 -18.71 2.42 -2.62
C GLN A 336 -17.70 2.71 -3.70
N LYS A 337 -18.03 3.63 -4.58
CA LYS A 337 -17.14 4.14 -5.60
C LYS A 337 -17.04 5.64 -5.42
N ILE A 338 -15.82 6.15 -5.38
CA ILE A 338 -15.53 7.56 -5.32
C ILE A 338 -14.67 7.90 -6.54
N GLU A 339 -15.11 8.89 -7.30
CA GLU A 339 -14.37 9.42 -8.43
C GLU A 339 -13.97 10.85 -8.13
N VAL A 340 -12.73 11.16 -8.43
CA VAL A 340 -12.18 12.51 -8.38
C VAL A 340 -11.81 12.87 -9.80
N ASN A 341 -12.43 13.89 -10.32
CA ASN A 341 -12.10 14.45 -11.63
C ASN A 341 -12.22 15.97 -11.55
N ALA A 342 -11.12 16.63 -11.28
CA ALA A 342 -11.07 18.06 -11.11
C ALA A 342 -9.92 18.65 -11.92
N SER A 343 -10.19 19.74 -12.58
CA SER A 343 -9.16 20.54 -13.23
C SER A 343 -9.47 22.01 -12.99
N GLN A 344 -8.49 22.73 -12.47
CA GLN A 344 -8.58 24.17 -12.25
C GLN A 344 -7.35 24.84 -12.82
N SER A 345 -7.58 25.95 -13.45
CA SER A 345 -6.53 26.87 -13.92
C SER A 345 -6.87 28.25 -13.41
N TYR A 346 -5.91 28.89 -12.76
CA TYR A 346 -6.04 30.26 -12.30
C TYR A 346 -4.91 31.09 -12.93
N ASP A 347 -5.31 32.03 -13.82
CA ASP A 347 -4.37 32.98 -14.43
C ASP A 347 -4.12 34.12 -13.44
N LEU A 348 -2.88 34.24 -13.03
CA LEU A 348 -2.42 35.34 -12.16
C LEU A 348 -2.25 36.65 -12.93
N SER A 349 -2.18 36.57 -14.24
CA SER A 349 -1.98 37.75 -15.11
C SER A 349 -3.21 38.64 -15.09
N TYR A 350 -2.99 39.95 -15.05
CA TYR A 350 -4.07 40.91 -15.16
C TYR A 350 -4.54 41.05 -16.62
N GLY A 351 -5.85 40.97 -16.84
CA GLY A 351 -6.45 41.25 -18.14
C GLY A 351 -6.30 40.16 -19.20
N ASN A 352 -6.01 38.89 -18.81
CA ASN A 352 -5.89 37.76 -19.76
C ASN A 352 -5.03 38.02 -20.99
N GLY A 353 -3.98 38.84 -20.88
CA GLY A 353 -3.04 39.10 -21.97
C GLY A 353 -3.61 39.88 -23.19
N THR A 354 -4.82 40.37 -23.16
CA THR A 354 -5.47 40.93 -24.35
C THR A 354 -5.83 42.41 -24.29
N THR A 355 -5.64 43.08 -23.16
CA THR A 355 -5.97 44.51 -23.08
C THR A 355 -4.85 45.30 -22.41
N ASP A 356 -4.40 46.35 -23.09
CA ASP A 356 -3.73 47.48 -22.45
C ASP A 356 -4.63 47.92 -21.28
N VAL A 357 -4.08 47.78 -20.06
CA VAL A 357 -4.78 48.25 -18.87
C VAL A 357 -4.86 49.76 -18.99
N ALA A 358 -6.02 50.24 -19.44
CA ALA A 358 -6.23 51.65 -19.50
C ALA A 358 -6.11 52.25 -18.11
N THR A 359 -5.32 53.30 -17.98
CA THR A 359 -5.22 54.06 -16.74
C THR A 359 -6.64 54.46 -16.29
N LEU A 360 -6.99 54.09 -15.05
CA LEU A 360 -8.26 54.45 -14.49
C LEU A 360 -8.36 55.96 -14.33
N THR A 361 -9.46 56.51 -14.77
CA THR A 361 -9.86 57.91 -14.55
C THR A 361 -11.25 57.95 -13.93
N LEU A 362 -11.66 59.08 -13.36
CA LEU A 362 -13.01 59.23 -12.85
C LEU A 362 -14.08 59.06 -13.94
N ALA A 363 -13.72 59.24 -15.22
CA ALA A 363 -14.61 59.12 -16.35
C ALA A 363 -14.78 57.69 -16.90
N ASN A 364 -13.78 56.85 -16.76
CA ASN A 364 -13.76 55.47 -17.27
C ASN A 364 -13.79 54.40 -16.17
N TYR A 365 -14.16 54.82 -14.97
CA TYR A 365 -14.31 53.91 -13.85
C TYR A 365 -15.43 52.88 -14.12
N ASP A 366 -15.05 51.62 -14.15
CA ASP A 366 -15.95 50.51 -14.36
C ASP A 366 -15.94 49.58 -13.12
N LYS A 367 -17.11 49.50 -12.48
CA LYS A 367 -17.31 48.66 -11.30
C LYS A 367 -16.93 47.19 -11.51
N ASN A 368 -16.98 46.69 -12.74
CA ASN A 368 -16.64 45.30 -13.04
C ASN A 368 -15.13 45.09 -12.99
N LYS A 369 -14.31 46.07 -13.36
CA LYS A 369 -12.85 45.99 -13.27
C LYS A 369 -12.34 46.13 -11.83
N GLU A 370 -13.07 46.83 -11.00
CA GLU A 370 -12.88 46.93 -9.57
C GLU A 370 -13.06 45.57 -8.89
N HIS A 371 -14.08 44.83 -9.30
CA HIS A 371 -14.33 43.47 -8.82
C HIS A 371 -13.16 42.52 -9.10
N ASP A 372 -12.52 42.57 -10.25
CA ASP A 372 -11.41 41.71 -10.61
C ASP A 372 -10.21 41.92 -9.71
N LEU A 373 -9.88 43.17 -9.36
CA LEU A 373 -8.77 43.45 -8.42
C LEU A 373 -9.09 43.04 -7.01
N TYR A 374 -10.30 43.29 -6.54
CA TYR A 374 -10.77 42.87 -5.23
C TYR A 374 -10.83 41.36 -5.10
N ASP A 375 -11.38 40.67 -6.09
CA ASP A 375 -11.47 39.21 -6.13
C ASP A 375 -10.06 38.56 -6.17
N PHE A 376 -9.13 39.17 -6.90
CA PHE A 376 -7.75 38.75 -6.89
C PHE A 376 -7.11 38.90 -5.51
N ALA A 377 -7.21 40.09 -4.92
CA ALA A 377 -6.66 40.36 -3.59
C ALA A 377 -7.27 39.41 -2.55
N LYS A 378 -8.59 39.18 -2.61
CA LYS A 378 -9.28 38.26 -1.73
C LYS A 378 -8.82 36.82 -1.92
N LYS A 379 -8.66 36.35 -3.15
CA LYS A 379 -8.17 34.99 -3.44
C LYS A 379 -6.74 34.78 -3.00
N VAL A 380 -5.88 35.79 -3.11
CA VAL A 380 -4.50 35.72 -2.63
C VAL A 380 -4.48 35.72 -1.10
N SER A 381 -5.20 36.64 -0.45
CA SER A 381 -5.22 36.74 1.02
C SER A 381 -5.89 35.54 1.70
N SER A 382 -6.89 34.93 1.06
CA SER A 382 -7.52 33.71 1.54
C SER A 382 -6.80 32.42 1.11
N ASN A 383 -5.69 32.56 0.35
CA ASN A 383 -4.95 31.43 -0.22
C ASN A 383 -5.82 30.51 -1.13
N GLU A 384 -6.75 31.09 -1.85
CA GLU A 384 -7.65 30.38 -2.75
C GLU A 384 -7.11 30.24 -4.19
N ILE A 385 -5.85 30.66 -4.46
CA ILE A 385 -5.22 30.54 -5.78
C ILE A 385 -5.15 29.09 -6.22
N ILE A 386 -4.86 28.19 -5.28
CA ILE A 386 -4.98 26.75 -5.47
C ILE A 386 -5.98 26.25 -4.42
N ASN A 387 -7.22 26.09 -4.84
CA ASN A 387 -8.28 25.62 -3.95
C ASN A 387 -8.42 24.10 -4.03
N PHE A 388 -7.88 23.41 -3.02
CA PHE A 388 -8.05 21.96 -2.87
C PHE A 388 -9.45 21.55 -2.38
N ASP A 389 -10.29 22.50 -1.91
CA ASP A 389 -11.69 22.21 -1.59
C ASP A 389 -12.51 21.87 -2.86
N MET A 390 -11.96 22.15 -4.06
CA MET A 390 -12.52 21.70 -5.34
C MET A 390 -12.29 20.21 -5.63
N LEU A 391 -11.58 19.48 -4.78
CA LEU A 391 -11.55 18.01 -4.76
C LEU A 391 -12.93 17.51 -4.32
N GLN A 392 -13.95 17.78 -5.13
CA GLN A 392 -15.26 17.18 -4.96
C GLN A 392 -15.11 15.69 -5.22
N MET A 393 -14.99 14.94 -4.15
CA MET A 393 -15.10 13.49 -4.22
C MET A 393 -16.59 13.19 -4.38
N GLU A 394 -16.99 12.90 -5.59
CA GLU A 394 -18.34 12.44 -5.86
C GLU A 394 -18.45 10.97 -5.49
N GLU A 395 -19.20 10.69 -4.46
CA GLU A 395 -19.59 9.33 -4.14
C GLU A 395 -20.72 8.93 -5.08
N THR A 396 -20.46 7.98 -5.96
CA THR A 396 -21.47 7.32 -6.76
C THR A 396 -21.98 6.08 -6.03
N GLU A 397 -23.21 5.68 -6.31
CA GLU A 397 -23.75 4.41 -5.77
C GLU A 397 -22.76 3.27 -6.10
N GLY A 398 -22.37 2.53 -5.06
CA GLY A 398 -21.51 1.39 -5.24
C GLY A 398 -22.21 0.31 -6.05
N GLU A 399 -21.47 -0.31 -6.94
CA GLU A 399 -21.90 -1.52 -7.66
C GLU A 399 -21.16 -2.73 -7.09
N ALA A 400 -21.78 -3.90 -7.16
CA ALA A 400 -21.10 -5.13 -6.83
C ALA A 400 -19.92 -5.33 -7.78
N TYR A 401 -18.77 -5.69 -7.25
CA TYR A 401 -17.58 -5.93 -8.04
C TYR A 401 -16.81 -7.15 -7.53
N THR A 402 -15.91 -7.66 -8.36
CA THR A 402 -15.11 -8.84 -8.05
C THR A 402 -13.63 -8.50 -8.04
N THR A 403 -12.90 -9.05 -7.06
CA THR A 403 -11.43 -8.98 -7.00
C THR A 403 -10.86 -10.39 -7.04
N SER A 404 -9.81 -10.58 -7.83
CA SER A 404 -9.03 -11.82 -7.79
C SER A 404 -8.12 -11.82 -6.56
N LEU A 405 -7.88 -12.98 -5.99
CA LEU A 405 -6.83 -13.17 -4.99
C LEU A 405 -5.44 -13.03 -5.63
N TYR A 406 -4.44 -12.82 -4.80
CA TYR A 406 -3.05 -12.81 -5.23
C TYR A 406 -2.49 -14.24 -5.21
N SER A 407 -2.39 -14.83 -6.39
CA SER A 407 -1.98 -16.22 -6.56
C SER A 407 -0.47 -16.39 -6.44
N THR A 408 -0.02 -17.54 -5.96
CA THR A 408 1.39 -17.89 -5.89
C THR A 408 1.69 -19.17 -6.69
N ILE A 409 2.71 -19.11 -7.52
CA ILE A 409 3.31 -20.27 -8.19
C ILE A 409 4.53 -20.68 -7.38
N ALA A 410 4.64 -21.96 -7.02
CA ALA A 410 5.77 -22.54 -6.32
C ALA A 410 6.32 -23.75 -7.08
N LEU A 411 7.61 -23.70 -7.43
CA LEU A 411 8.33 -24.79 -8.08
C LEU A 411 9.58 -25.12 -7.25
N GLY A 412 9.81 -26.39 -6.96
CA GLY A 412 10.95 -26.72 -6.14
C GLY A 412 11.49 -28.13 -6.31
N ALA A 413 12.68 -28.33 -5.77
CA ALA A 413 13.33 -29.63 -5.67
C ALA A 413 13.94 -29.79 -4.28
N GLN A 414 13.87 -31.00 -3.72
CA GLN A 414 14.49 -31.37 -2.44
C GLN A 414 15.36 -32.60 -2.64
N TYR A 415 16.55 -32.58 -2.07
CA TYR A 415 17.47 -33.70 -2.06
C TYR A 415 17.79 -34.11 -0.62
N SER A 416 17.58 -35.40 -0.34
CA SER A 416 17.76 -35.95 0.98
C SER A 416 19.16 -36.60 1.10
N LEU A 417 19.86 -36.29 2.17
CA LEU A 417 21.20 -36.76 2.51
C LEU A 417 21.21 -37.38 3.91
N LEU A 418 22.24 -38.14 4.22
CA LEU A 418 22.47 -38.69 5.56
C LEU A 418 21.24 -39.44 6.11
N SER A 419 20.63 -40.29 5.31
CA SER A 419 19.41 -41.04 5.69
C SER A 419 18.27 -40.12 6.21
N ASN A 420 17.97 -39.08 5.47
CA ASN A 420 16.96 -38.09 5.77
C ASN A 420 17.25 -37.17 6.98
N LYS A 421 18.48 -37.17 7.49
CA LYS A 421 18.87 -36.21 8.54
C LYS A 421 19.13 -34.82 7.99
N LEU A 422 19.70 -34.73 6.77
CA LEU A 422 19.96 -33.47 6.10
C LEU A 422 19.12 -33.39 4.80
N LEU A 423 18.27 -32.41 4.67
CA LEU A 423 17.54 -32.09 3.45
C LEU A 423 18.04 -30.76 2.90
N VAL A 424 18.37 -30.73 1.63
CA VAL A 424 18.69 -29.51 0.90
C VAL A 424 17.64 -29.29 -0.21
N GLY A 425 17.33 -28.05 -0.53
CA GLY A 425 16.33 -27.78 -1.54
C GLY A 425 16.52 -26.43 -2.24
N ALA A 426 15.93 -26.33 -3.41
CA ALA A 426 15.76 -25.08 -4.15
C ALA A 426 14.26 -24.85 -4.38
N LEU A 427 13.80 -23.66 -4.12
CA LEU A 427 12.41 -23.25 -4.24
C LEU A 427 12.33 -21.93 -5.01
N TYR A 428 11.64 -21.93 -6.13
CA TYR A 428 11.18 -20.74 -6.82
C TYR A 428 9.75 -20.43 -6.37
N THR A 429 9.48 -19.17 -6.06
CA THR A 429 8.14 -18.64 -5.79
C THR A 429 7.90 -17.39 -6.61
N GLY A 430 6.77 -17.36 -7.33
CA GLY A 430 6.26 -16.19 -8.04
C GLY A 430 4.92 -15.77 -7.42
N HIS A 431 4.91 -14.71 -6.62
CA HIS A 431 3.71 -14.17 -6.00
C HIS A 431 3.14 -13.05 -6.86
N ILE A 432 1.98 -13.32 -7.49
CA ILE A 432 1.31 -12.42 -8.42
C ILE A 432 0.44 -11.46 -7.60
N ALA A 433 1.03 -10.38 -7.12
CA ALA A 433 0.39 -9.38 -6.29
C ALA A 433 0.28 -8.03 -6.99
N LYS A 434 -0.59 -7.18 -6.50
CA LYS A 434 -0.65 -5.75 -6.85
C LYS A 434 -0.01 -4.93 -5.70
N PRO A 435 0.77 -3.92 -6.01
CA PRO A 435 1.03 -3.36 -7.33
C PRO A 435 2.13 -4.08 -8.12
N LYS A 436 2.86 -5.02 -7.52
CA LYS A 436 4.03 -5.66 -8.15
C LYS A 436 4.10 -7.14 -7.84
N THR A 437 4.34 -7.96 -8.88
CA THR A 437 4.69 -9.37 -8.74
C THR A 437 6.09 -9.53 -8.13
N ILE A 438 6.23 -10.44 -7.18
CA ILE A 438 7.48 -10.73 -6.47
C ILE A 438 7.95 -12.12 -6.87
N ASN A 439 9.17 -12.20 -7.41
CA ASN A 439 9.81 -13.45 -7.81
C ASN A 439 11.02 -13.71 -6.93
N GLU A 440 11.13 -14.93 -6.40
CA GLU A 440 12.22 -15.29 -5.51
C GLU A 440 12.70 -16.72 -5.79
N LEU A 441 14.01 -16.89 -5.77
CA LEU A 441 14.66 -18.22 -5.79
C LEU A 441 15.44 -18.40 -4.50
N THR A 442 15.04 -19.38 -3.70
CA THR A 442 15.58 -19.63 -2.38
C THR A 442 16.22 -21.02 -2.31
N LEU A 443 17.46 -21.07 -1.88
CA LEU A 443 18.12 -22.30 -1.47
C LEU A 443 17.84 -22.53 0.02
N THR A 444 17.48 -23.76 0.39
CA THR A 444 17.15 -24.12 1.78
C THR A 444 17.92 -25.35 2.19
N GLY A 445 18.25 -25.42 3.46
CA GLY A 445 18.82 -26.62 4.08
C GLY A 445 18.23 -26.82 5.46
N SER A 446 17.79 -28.03 5.79
CA SER A 446 17.35 -28.38 7.14
C SER A 446 18.03 -29.58 7.70
N TYR A 447 18.39 -29.52 8.97
CA TYR A 447 19.06 -30.60 9.69
C TYR A 447 18.21 -31.06 10.88
N ASN A 448 17.87 -32.35 10.88
CA ASN A 448 17.15 -33.01 11.95
C ASN A 448 18.17 -33.46 13.04
N LEU A 449 18.36 -32.62 14.07
CA LEU A 449 19.20 -32.88 15.21
C LEU A 449 18.64 -34.03 16.06
N SER A 450 17.31 -34.06 16.22
CA SER A 450 16.59 -35.12 16.92
C SER A 450 15.13 -35.18 16.40
N SER A 451 14.36 -36.12 16.92
CA SER A 451 12.89 -36.16 16.60
C SER A 451 12.13 -34.91 17.05
N LEU A 452 12.70 -34.16 18.00
CA LEU A 452 12.07 -32.94 18.58
C LEU A 452 12.70 -31.66 18.03
N LEU A 453 13.93 -31.69 17.54
CA LEU A 453 14.69 -30.50 17.16
C LEU A 453 15.11 -30.56 15.70
N ASN A 454 14.61 -29.62 14.92
CA ASN A 454 15.05 -29.38 13.54
C ASN A 454 15.46 -27.91 13.37
N LEU A 455 16.58 -27.68 12.71
CA LEU A 455 17.09 -26.37 12.34
C LEU A 455 17.11 -26.26 10.82
N SER A 456 16.65 -25.12 10.30
CA SER A 456 16.74 -24.79 8.87
C SER A 456 17.40 -23.46 8.63
N LEU A 457 18.11 -23.38 7.50
CA LEU A 457 18.71 -22.16 6.98
C LEU A 457 18.27 -21.98 5.53
N SER A 458 18.15 -20.75 5.09
CA SER A 458 17.88 -20.43 3.70
C SER A 458 18.71 -19.25 3.21
N TYR A 459 18.90 -19.21 1.89
CA TYR A 459 19.52 -18.11 1.18
C TYR A 459 18.73 -17.83 -0.09
N SER A 460 18.18 -16.63 -0.22
CA SER A 460 17.50 -16.18 -1.42
C SER A 460 18.50 -15.56 -2.40
N MET A 461 18.64 -16.18 -3.57
CA MET A 461 19.62 -15.82 -4.61
C MET A 461 19.06 -14.78 -5.57
N ILE A 462 17.80 -14.96 -5.98
CA ILE A 462 17.05 -14.05 -6.86
C ILE A 462 15.90 -13.56 -6.03
N GLN A 463 15.80 -12.24 -5.94
CA GLN A 463 14.80 -11.60 -5.12
C GLN A 463 14.49 -10.24 -5.72
N SER A 464 13.22 -9.88 -5.72
CA SER A 464 12.77 -8.59 -6.24
C SER A 464 13.31 -7.39 -5.45
N LEU A 465 13.74 -7.60 -4.20
CA LEU A 465 14.08 -6.55 -3.24
C LEU A 465 15.47 -6.72 -2.57
N GLY A 466 16.29 -7.67 -3.02
CA GLY A 466 17.66 -7.90 -2.52
C GLY A 466 17.90 -9.33 -2.01
N LYS A 467 19.16 -9.67 -1.70
CA LYS A 467 19.56 -10.98 -1.19
C LYS A 467 19.24 -11.09 0.30
N SER A 468 18.81 -12.27 0.77
CA SER A 468 18.49 -12.48 2.17
C SER A 468 18.87 -13.86 2.68
N PHE A 469 19.09 -13.95 3.99
CA PHE A 469 19.26 -15.21 4.72
C PHE A 469 18.06 -15.43 5.63
N GLY A 470 17.67 -16.67 5.77
CA GLY A 470 16.57 -17.06 6.66
C GLY A 470 17.02 -18.13 7.66
N ILE A 471 16.30 -18.19 8.76
CA ILE A 471 16.44 -19.21 9.80
C ILE A 471 15.07 -19.71 10.22
N GLY A 472 14.96 -21.02 10.44
CA GLY A 472 13.78 -21.67 10.99
C GLY A 472 14.18 -22.69 12.04
N VAL A 473 13.44 -22.71 13.13
CA VAL A 473 13.66 -23.62 14.27
C VAL A 473 12.34 -24.31 14.60
N LYS A 474 12.38 -25.63 14.71
CA LYS A 474 11.27 -26.46 15.23
C LYS A 474 11.72 -27.13 16.52
N VAL A 475 10.97 -26.92 17.60
CA VAL A 475 11.19 -27.55 18.90
C VAL A 475 9.89 -28.22 19.32
N GLY A 476 9.86 -29.55 19.18
CA GLY A 476 8.64 -30.32 19.46
C GLY A 476 7.46 -29.83 18.60
N PRO A 477 6.36 -29.36 19.24
CA PRO A 477 5.20 -28.85 18.52
C PRO A 477 5.34 -27.40 18.05
N VAL A 478 6.33 -26.65 18.55
CA VAL A 478 6.51 -25.22 18.23
C VAL A 478 7.45 -25.06 17.05
N TYR A 479 7.08 -24.17 16.16
CA TYR A 479 7.89 -23.77 15.03
C TYR A 479 7.95 -22.25 14.93
N ALA A 480 9.14 -21.72 14.67
CA ALA A 480 9.35 -20.29 14.43
C ALA A 480 10.43 -20.08 13.35
N GLY A 481 10.31 -19.01 12.60
CA GLY A 481 11.33 -18.67 11.61
C GLY A 481 11.09 -17.35 10.89
N THR A 482 12.12 -16.98 10.10
CA THR A 482 12.12 -15.84 9.19
C THR A 482 12.91 -16.20 7.92
N ASP A 483 12.53 -15.63 6.79
CA ASP A 483 13.30 -15.68 5.55
C ASP A 483 14.32 -14.55 5.43
N TYR A 484 14.25 -13.56 6.33
CA TYR A 484 15.01 -12.33 6.27
C TYR A 484 15.69 -12.02 7.61
N MET A 485 16.94 -12.47 7.76
CA MET A 485 17.77 -12.13 8.92
C MET A 485 18.47 -10.79 8.71
N PHE A 486 18.48 -9.96 9.75
CA PHE A 486 19.24 -8.72 9.79
C PHE A 486 20.72 -9.03 10.08
N LEU A 487 21.51 -9.21 9.05
CA LEU A 487 22.97 -9.47 9.17
C LEU A 487 23.83 -8.23 8.89
N GLY A 488 23.38 -7.05 9.31
CA GLY A 488 24.13 -5.80 9.15
C GLY A 488 23.97 -5.13 7.76
N ASN A 489 23.14 -5.67 6.89
CA ASN A 489 22.80 -5.05 5.62
C ASN A 489 21.40 -4.44 5.70
N ASN A 490 21.18 -3.34 4.97
CA ASN A 490 19.87 -2.71 4.83
C ASN A 490 18.87 -3.70 4.22
N THR A 491 18.03 -4.29 5.04
CA THR A 491 17.05 -5.30 4.62
C THR A 491 15.74 -4.64 4.28
N LYS A 492 15.38 -4.68 3.01
CA LYS A 492 14.12 -4.12 2.48
C LYS A 492 12.92 -5.05 2.64
N CYS A 493 13.11 -6.19 3.27
CA CYS A 493 12.09 -7.18 3.55
C CYS A 493 12.22 -7.69 4.99
N ALA A 494 11.10 -7.93 5.62
CA ALA A 494 11.02 -8.59 6.91
C ALA A 494 9.84 -9.54 6.92
N ASN A 495 10.03 -10.75 7.46
CA ASN A 495 8.92 -11.65 7.77
C ASN A 495 9.20 -12.42 9.04
N ALA A 496 8.16 -12.91 9.65
CA ALA A 496 8.23 -13.86 10.74
C ALA A 496 7.05 -14.81 10.65
N LEU A 497 7.29 -16.05 11.03
CA LEU A 497 6.24 -17.06 11.21
C LEU A 497 6.47 -17.76 12.53
N VAL A 498 5.39 -17.88 13.29
CA VAL A 498 5.36 -18.68 14.54
C VAL A 498 4.13 -19.56 14.50
N GLY A 499 4.26 -20.79 14.95
CA GLY A 499 3.12 -21.68 15.03
C GLY A 499 3.29 -22.84 15.98
N LEU A 500 2.16 -23.40 16.37
CA LEU A 500 2.03 -24.58 17.22
C LEU A 500 1.38 -25.70 16.42
N SER A 501 1.96 -26.88 16.44
CA SER A 501 1.43 -28.07 15.78
C SER A 501 1.66 -29.31 16.63
N ILE A 502 0.62 -29.76 17.33
CA ILE A 502 0.64 -30.91 18.20
C ILE A 502 0.42 -32.16 17.34
N PRO A 503 1.35 -33.13 17.29
CA PRO A 503 1.18 -34.36 16.55
C PRO A 503 0.10 -35.25 17.17
N LEU A 504 -0.85 -35.74 16.37
CA LEU A 504 -1.98 -36.56 16.84
C LEU A 504 -1.65 -38.06 16.91
N SER A 505 -0.74 -38.57 16.09
CA SER A 505 -0.30 -39.98 16.08
C SER A 505 0.95 -40.12 15.20
N LYS A 506 1.70 -41.21 15.40
CA LYS A 506 2.70 -41.60 14.39
C LYS A 506 1.96 -41.95 13.11
N GLY A 507 2.03 -41.10 12.11
CA GLY A 507 1.53 -41.43 10.77
C GLY A 507 2.15 -42.74 10.30
N LYS A 508 1.36 -43.56 9.58
CA LYS A 508 1.95 -44.64 8.80
C LYS A 508 2.93 -43.96 7.86
N LYS A 509 4.20 -44.34 7.94
CA LYS A 509 5.22 -43.91 6.99
C LYS A 509 4.63 -44.04 5.58
N TRP A 510 4.59 -42.95 4.85
CA TRP A 510 4.41 -42.97 3.42
C TRP A 510 5.70 -43.55 2.84
N MET A 511 5.87 -44.86 2.92
CA MET A 511 6.89 -45.62 2.26
C MET A 511 6.31 -46.28 1.03
#